data_da4be506d32398099d6ed42d9bb1aeef
#
_entry.id   da4be506d32398099d6ed42d9bb1aeef
#
_cell.length_a   1.000
_cell.length_b   1.000
_cell.length_c   1.000
_cell.angle_alpha   90.00
_cell.angle_beta   90.00
_cell.angle_gamma   90.00
#
_symmetry.space_group_name_H-M   'P 1'
#
loop_
_entity.id
_entity.type
_entity.pdbx_description
1 polymer ?
#
loop_
_entity_poly.entity_id
_entity_poly.type
_entity_poly.pdbx_seq_one_letter_code
_entity_poly.pdbx_strand_id
1 'polypeptide(L)'
;VIVDLLDNAQESIYFMAYSFTSDDISEAIQSRARDGVIVAGVMDHSQVASNQGGEYDVLAQADIDVREDGIKGLMHHKVFIIDEEIVITGSYNFSRRAEERNDENIIVIFNADIAQEFLKEFQRVQAQTE
;
A
#
# COMPACT_ATOMS: atom_id res chain seq x y z
N VAL A 1 -10.64 -8.64 -5.00
CA VAL A 1 -9.38 -9.04 -5.65
C VAL A 1 -8.18 -8.68 -4.80
N ILE A 2 -8.07 -7.41 -4.39
CA ILE A 2 -6.91 -6.97 -3.61
C ILE A 2 -6.83 -7.71 -2.27
N VAL A 3 -7.93 -7.80 -1.55
CA VAL A 3 -7.97 -8.47 -0.24
C VAL A 3 -7.58 -9.95 -0.38
N ASP A 4 -8.08 -10.63 -1.41
CA ASP A 4 -7.76 -12.04 -1.63
C ASP A 4 -6.26 -12.23 -1.87
N LEU A 5 -5.64 -11.35 -2.65
CA LEU A 5 -4.20 -11.43 -2.92
C LEU A 5 -3.39 -11.15 -1.67
N LEU A 6 -3.80 -10.17 -0.87
CA LEU A 6 -3.14 -9.86 0.40
C LEU A 6 -3.26 -11.02 1.38
N ASP A 7 -4.44 -11.63 1.48
CA ASP A 7 -4.68 -12.76 2.39
C ASP A 7 -3.78 -13.96 2.08
N ASN A 8 -3.33 -14.08 0.84
CA ASN A 8 -2.44 -15.16 0.42
C ASN A 8 -0.96 -14.83 0.48
N ALA A 9 -0.58 -13.63 0.93
CA ALA A 9 0.82 -13.25 1.07
C ALA A 9 1.52 -14.14 2.11
N GLN A 10 2.72 -14.60 1.76
CA GLN A 10 3.48 -15.53 2.59
C GLN A 10 4.74 -14.89 3.21
N GLU A 11 5.35 -13.94 2.54
CA GLU A 11 6.64 -13.39 2.95
C GLU A 11 6.59 -11.89 3.21
N SER A 12 6.03 -11.11 2.28
CA SER A 12 6.09 -9.65 2.41
C SER A 12 4.97 -8.94 1.66
N ILE A 13 4.62 -7.76 2.18
CA ILE A 13 3.70 -6.82 1.54
C ILE A 13 4.35 -5.44 1.66
N TYR A 14 4.66 -4.82 0.53
CA TYR A 14 5.14 -3.44 0.47
C TYR A 14 4.12 -2.62 -0.30
N PHE A 15 3.80 -1.42 0.18
CA PHE A 15 2.82 -0.61 -0.52
C PHE A 15 3.20 0.87 -0.58
N MET A 16 2.73 1.52 -1.63
CA MET A 16 2.79 2.97 -1.79
C MET A 16 1.37 3.42 -2.08
N ALA A 17 0.81 4.25 -1.23
CA ALA A 17 -0.59 4.63 -1.33
C ALA A 17 -0.77 6.14 -1.21
N TYR A 18 -1.34 6.75 -2.25
CA TYR A 18 -1.72 8.15 -2.20
C TYR A 18 -2.84 8.35 -1.18
N SER A 19 -3.92 7.60 -1.32
CA SER A 19 -5.06 7.64 -0.40
C SER A 19 -5.40 6.24 0.06
N PHE A 20 -5.53 6.05 1.38
CA PHE A 20 -5.77 4.74 1.96
C PHE A 20 -6.79 4.88 3.09
N THR A 21 -8.03 4.56 2.78
CA THR A 21 -9.13 4.59 3.76
C THR A 21 -9.96 3.29 3.79
N SER A 22 -9.52 2.25 3.08
CA SER A 22 -10.24 0.98 3.03
C SER A 22 -9.98 0.15 4.28
N ASP A 23 -11.01 -0.05 5.09
CA ASP A 23 -10.93 -0.89 6.30
C ASP A 23 -10.62 -2.35 5.95
N ASP A 24 -11.22 -2.86 4.89
CA ASP A 24 -11.04 -4.26 4.48
C ASP A 24 -9.59 -4.56 4.09
N ILE A 25 -8.96 -3.64 3.35
CA ILE A 25 -7.56 -3.78 2.96
C ILE A 25 -6.66 -3.65 4.18
N SER A 26 -6.96 -2.69 5.06
CA SER A 26 -6.20 -2.49 6.29
C SER A 26 -6.25 -3.73 7.19
N GLU A 27 -7.43 -4.32 7.36
CA GLU A 27 -7.59 -5.53 8.17
C GLU A 27 -6.81 -6.71 7.60
N ALA A 28 -6.81 -6.87 6.28
CA ALA A 28 -6.04 -7.91 5.61
C ALA A 28 -4.53 -7.74 5.89
N ILE A 29 -4.03 -6.52 5.77
CA ILE A 29 -2.63 -6.20 6.04
C ILE A 29 -2.27 -6.51 7.49
N GLN A 30 -3.11 -6.08 8.43
CA GLN A 30 -2.87 -6.30 9.86
C GLN A 30 -2.87 -7.79 10.18
N SER A 31 -3.78 -8.55 9.60
CA SER A 31 -3.85 -9.99 9.81
C SER A 31 -2.56 -10.67 9.35
N ARG A 32 -2.05 -10.29 8.17
CA ARG A 32 -0.82 -10.87 7.66
C ARG A 32 0.39 -10.49 8.51
N ALA A 33 0.44 -9.24 8.98
CA ALA A 33 1.51 -8.80 9.88
C ALA A 33 1.52 -9.62 11.18
N ARG A 34 0.35 -9.89 11.74
CA ARG A 34 0.24 -10.74 12.94
C ARG A 34 0.75 -12.15 12.70
N ASP A 35 0.63 -12.64 11.47
CA ASP A 35 1.09 -13.98 11.10
C ASP A 35 2.58 -14.02 10.69
N GLY A 36 3.29 -12.91 10.87
CA GLY A 36 4.74 -12.87 10.63
C GLY A 36 5.16 -12.40 9.25
N VAL A 37 4.22 -11.99 8.39
CA VAL A 37 4.54 -11.40 7.09
C VAL A 37 5.15 -10.01 7.31
N ILE A 38 6.22 -9.71 6.60
CA ILE A 38 6.87 -8.39 6.65
C ILE A 38 5.96 -7.39 5.93
N VAL A 39 5.58 -6.32 6.62
CA VAL A 39 4.73 -5.28 6.02
C VAL A 39 5.36 -3.92 6.21
N ALA A 40 5.48 -3.16 5.13
CA ALA A 40 5.95 -1.78 5.19
C ALA A 40 5.25 -0.96 4.10
N GLY A 41 5.00 0.31 4.38
CA GLY A 41 4.32 1.15 3.42
C GLY A 41 4.67 2.63 3.54
N VAL A 42 4.40 3.35 2.47
CA VAL A 42 4.55 4.81 2.42
C VAL A 42 3.22 5.40 1.96
N MET A 43 2.78 6.45 2.66
CA MET A 43 1.53 7.13 2.36
C MET A 43 1.81 8.63 2.15
N ASP A 44 1.00 9.27 1.32
CA ASP A 44 1.19 10.69 1.03
C ASP A 44 0.88 11.56 2.26
N HIS A 45 1.81 12.44 2.61
CA HIS A 45 1.68 13.29 3.79
C HIS A 45 0.42 14.16 3.75
N SER A 46 0.11 14.77 2.61
CA SER A 46 -1.04 15.67 2.52
C SER A 46 -2.36 14.93 2.74
N GLN A 47 -2.46 13.68 2.32
CA GLN A 47 -3.63 12.86 2.52
C GLN A 47 -3.76 12.42 3.97
N VAL A 48 -2.66 12.07 4.62
CA VAL A 48 -2.65 11.71 6.04
C VAL A 48 -3.07 12.93 6.88
N ALA A 49 -2.48 14.09 6.60
CA ALA A 49 -2.75 15.33 7.33
C ALA A 49 -4.20 15.80 7.18
N SER A 50 -4.85 15.52 6.05
CA SER A 50 -6.25 15.90 5.81
C SER A 50 -7.26 14.81 6.19
N ASN A 51 -6.82 13.75 6.85
CA ASN A 51 -7.61 12.57 7.22
C ASN A 51 -8.09 11.75 6.02
N GLN A 52 -7.56 11.98 4.84
CA GLN A 52 -7.85 11.14 3.68
C GLN A 52 -7.05 9.83 3.70
N GLY A 53 -5.99 9.79 4.51
CA GLY A 53 -5.23 8.58 4.76
C GLY A 53 -5.64 7.95 6.10
N GLY A 54 -6.93 7.78 6.35
CA GLY A 54 -7.49 7.39 7.64
C GLY A 54 -6.94 6.10 8.24
N GLU A 55 -6.35 5.22 7.43
CA GLU A 55 -5.77 3.98 7.93
C GLU A 55 -4.31 4.11 8.38
N TYR A 56 -3.68 5.28 8.20
CA TYR A 56 -2.30 5.47 8.65
C TYR A 56 -2.12 5.20 10.14
N ASP A 57 -2.94 5.85 10.96
CA ASP A 57 -2.84 5.70 12.42
C ASP A 57 -3.15 4.26 12.85
N VAL A 58 -4.12 3.63 12.21
CA VAL A 58 -4.50 2.26 12.52
C VAL A 58 -3.31 1.31 12.27
N LEU A 59 -2.64 1.47 11.13
CA LEU A 59 -1.49 0.64 10.77
C LEU A 59 -0.29 0.93 11.67
N ALA A 60 -0.03 2.19 11.97
CA ALA A 60 1.07 2.58 12.84
C ALA A 60 0.88 2.02 14.25
N GLN A 61 -0.35 2.04 14.77
CA GLN A 61 -0.66 1.47 16.08
C GLN A 61 -0.55 -0.05 16.11
N ALA A 62 -0.63 -0.70 14.96
CA ALA A 62 -0.43 -2.14 14.83
C ALA A 62 1.04 -2.53 14.65
N ASP A 63 1.96 -1.60 14.89
CA ASP A 63 3.42 -1.79 14.75
C ASP A 63 3.86 -2.09 13.32
N ILE A 64 3.11 -1.64 12.34
CA ILE A 64 3.48 -1.74 10.92
C ILE A 64 4.32 -0.53 10.55
N ASP A 65 5.42 -0.74 9.83
CA ASP A 65 6.32 0.32 9.38
C ASP A 65 5.65 1.14 8.28
N VAL A 66 4.84 2.12 8.66
CA VAL A 66 4.25 3.07 7.73
C VAL A 66 4.90 4.43 7.89
N ARG A 67 5.19 5.07 6.77
CA ARG A 67 5.86 6.37 6.74
C ARG A 67 5.10 7.33 5.84
N GLU A 68 5.26 8.62 6.10
CA GLU A 68 4.66 9.68 5.29
C GLU A 68 5.71 10.24 4.33
N ASP A 69 5.36 10.38 3.05
CA ASP A 69 6.17 11.06 2.06
C ASP A 69 5.43 12.28 1.54
N GLY A 70 6.09 13.39 1.40
CA GLY A 70 5.47 14.63 0.96
C GLY A 70 6.39 15.82 1.07
N ILE A 71 7.69 15.56 1.13
CA ILE A 71 8.68 16.62 1.27
C ILE A 71 8.60 17.58 0.08
N LYS A 72 8.36 17.05 -1.14
CA LYS A 72 8.21 17.86 -2.34
C LYS A 72 7.14 17.25 -3.22
N GLY A 73 5.97 17.88 -3.31
CA GLY A 73 4.87 17.43 -4.14
C GLY A 73 4.11 16.27 -3.53
N LEU A 74 3.45 15.49 -4.36
CA LEU A 74 2.58 14.40 -3.94
C LEU A 74 3.24 13.04 -4.21
N MET A 75 3.13 12.13 -3.25
CA MET A 75 3.44 10.73 -3.47
C MET A 75 2.17 10.09 -4.03
N HIS A 76 2.08 9.99 -5.35
CA HIS A 76 0.83 9.63 -6.03
C HIS A 76 0.77 8.17 -6.48
N HIS A 77 1.66 7.32 -6.03
CA HIS A 77 1.65 5.90 -6.36
C HIS A 77 0.45 5.19 -5.74
N LYS A 78 0.00 4.13 -6.39
CA LYS A 78 -1.10 3.28 -5.95
C LYS A 78 -0.68 1.84 -6.24
N VAL A 79 0.16 1.27 -5.35
CA VAL A 79 0.88 0.02 -5.62
C VAL A 79 0.92 -0.86 -4.38
N PHE A 80 0.68 -2.17 -4.57
CA PHE A 80 1.08 -3.21 -3.63
C PHE A 80 2.09 -4.13 -4.31
N ILE A 81 3.11 -4.53 -3.58
CA ILE A 81 4.09 -5.54 -4.01
C ILE A 81 4.01 -6.69 -3.01
N ILE A 82 3.59 -7.86 -3.47
CA ILE A 82 3.33 -9.02 -2.61
C ILE A 82 4.36 -10.10 -2.90
N ASP A 83 5.06 -10.55 -1.86
CA ASP A 83 6.05 -11.63 -1.93
C ASP A 83 7.14 -11.40 -2.97
N GLU A 84 7.36 -10.13 -3.35
CA GLU A 84 8.31 -9.73 -4.39
C GLU A 84 8.06 -10.41 -5.74
N GLU A 85 6.83 -10.85 -5.98
CA GLU A 85 6.42 -11.57 -7.18
C GLU A 85 5.16 -11.00 -7.84
N ILE A 86 4.30 -10.35 -7.06
CA ILE A 86 3.00 -9.86 -7.53
C ILE A 86 2.93 -8.36 -7.33
N VAL A 87 2.55 -7.64 -8.39
CA VAL A 87 2.33 -6.19 -8.33
C VAL A 87 0.87 -5.90 -8.62
N ILE A 88 0.25 -5.12 -7.74
CA ILE A 88 -1.10 -4.57 -7.96
C ILE A 88 -0.93 -3.07 -8.12
N THR A 89 -1.36 -2.53 -9.26
CA THR A 89 -1.25 -1.10 -9.53
C THR A 89 -2.40 -0.64 -10.43
N GLY A 90 -2.48 0.67 -10.68
CA GLY A 90 -3.51 1.26 -11.52
C GLY A 90 -3.96 2.60 -11.00
N SER A 91 -5.16 3.02 -11.36
CA SER A 91 -5.77 4.27 -10.90
C SER A 91 -6.49 4.14 -9.56
N TYR A 92 -6.62 2.93 -9.04
CA TYR A 92 -7.40 2.62 -7.85
C TYR A 92 -6.71 3.15 -6.58
N ASN A 93 -7.32 4.11 -5.92
CA ASN A 93 -6.94 4.48 -4.56
C ASN A 93 -7.53 3.45 -3.60
N PHE A 94 -6.78 3.09 -2.57
CA PHE A 94 -7.21 2.06 -1.62
C PHE A 94 -8.22 2.65 -0.63
N SER A 95 -9.33 3.14 -1.16
CA SER A 95 -10.36 3.81 -0.40
C SER A 95 -11.70 3.09 -0.57
N ARG A 96 -12.55 3.25 0.42
CA ARG A 96 -13.89 2.70 0.38
C ARG A 96 -14.68 3.29 -0.79
N ARG A 97 -14.51 4.58 -1.06
CA ARG A 97 -15.20 5.23 -2.16
C ARG A 97 -14.82 4.66 -3.52
N ALA A 98 -13.53 4.36 -3.73
CA ALA A 98 -13.06 3.75 -4.95
C ALA A 98 -13.63 2.35 -5.13
N GLU A 99 -13.79 1.60 -4.05
CA GLU A 99 -14.36 0.26 -4.11
C GLU A 99 -15.85 0.27 -4.46
N GLU A 100 -16.59 1.28 -4.01
CA GLU A 100 -18.04 1.31 -4.12
C GLU A 100 -18.59 2.14 -5.28
N ARG A 101 -17.88 3.18 -5.70
CA ARG A 101 -18.46 4.22 -6.55
C ARG A 101 -17.67 4.59 -7.80
N ASN A 102 -16.38 4.34 -7.82
CA ASN A 102 -15.54 4.75 -8.94
C ASN A 102 -15.29 3.61 -9.90
N ASP A 103 -15.30 3.93 -11.20
CA ASP A 103 -14.85 3.00 -12.24
C ASP A 103 -13.34 3.12 -12.34
N GLU A 104 -12.63 2.23 -11.63
CA GLU A 104 -11.19 2.29 -11.54
C GLU A 104 -10.54 1.09 -12.23
N ASN A 105 -9.34 1.28 -12.73
CA ASN A 105 -8.56 0.22 -13.34
C ASN A 105 -7.58 -0.37 -12.34
N ILE A 106 -7.55 -1.69 -12.25
CA ILE A 106 -6.56 -2.42 -11.48
C ILE A 106 -5.81 -3.34 -12.43
N ILE A 107 -4.48 -3.34 -12.32
CA ILE A 107 -3.63 -4.25 -13.06
C ILE A 107 -2.92 -5.13 -12.03
N VAL A 108 -2.99 -6.44 -12.21
CA VAL A 108 -2.28 -7.40 -11.37
C VAL A 108 -1.23 -8.09 -12.24
N ILE A 109 0.02 -8.00 -11.84
CA ILE A 109 1.15 -8.55 -12.60
C ILE A 109 1.82 -9.63 -11.77
N PHE A 110 1.85 -10.85 -12.31
CA PHE A 110 2.53 -11.98 -11.69
C PHE A 110 3.89 -12.16 -12.36
N ASN A 111 4.89 -11.40 -11.92
CA ASN A 111 6.23 -11.42 -12.51
C ASN A 111 7.25 -10.88 -11.50
N ALA A 112 8.17 -11.74 -11.08
CA ALA A 112 9.16 -11.37 -10.09
C ALA A 112 10.11 -10.27 -10.56
N ASP A 113 10.50 -10.26 -11.83
CA ASP A 113 11.40 -9.25 -12.36
C ASP A 113 10.75 -7.87 -12.36
N ILE A 114 9.47 -7.80 -12.74
CA ILE A 114 8.72 -6.55 -12.69
C ILE A 114 8.52 -6.12 -11.24
N ALA A 115 8.23 -7.06 -10.35
CA ALA A 115 8.07 -6.76 -8.92
C ALA A 115 9.36 -6.15 -8.35
N GLN A 116 10.54 -6.62 -8.77
CA GLN A 116 11.80 -6.04 -8.33
C GLN A 116 11.96 -4.58 -8.77
N GLU A 117 11.50 -4.23 -9.96
CA GLU A 117 11.56 -2.84 -10.43
C GLU A 117 10.66 -1.94 -9.57
N PHE A 118 9.45 -2.41 -9.23
CA PHE A 118 8.57 -1.67 -8.33
C PHE A 118 9.15 -1.60 -6.92
N LEU A 119 9.80 -2.64 -6.46
CA LEU A 119 10.44 -2.65 -5.14
C LEU A 119 11.56 -1.61 -5.06
N LYS A 120 12.34 -1.43 -6.13
CA LYS A 120 13.34 -0.37 -6.20
C LYS A 120 12.70 1.00 -6.06
N GLU A 121 11.56 1.22 -6.70
CA GLU A 121 10.82 2.48 -6.57
C GLU A 121 10.31 2.65 -5.14
N PHE A 122 9.78 1.60 -4.53
CA PHE A 122 9.35 1.65 -3.14
C PHE A 122 10.52 2.05 -2.22
N GLN A 123 11.67 1.44 -2.40
CA GLN A 123 12.86 1.74 -1.60
C GLN A 123 13.31 3.18 -1.79
N ARG A 124 13.26 3.69 -3.02
CA ARG A 124 13.61 5.07 -3.33
C ARG A 124 12.66 6.04 -2.61
N VAL A 125 11.36 5.77 -2.67
CA VAL A 125 10.34 6.61 -2.03
C VAL A 125 10.48 6.53 -0.51
N GLN A 126 10.66 5.33 0.03
CA GLN A 126 10.83 5.15 1.47
C GLN A 126 12.06 5.90 2.01
N ALA A 127 13.14 5.93 1.23
CA ALA A 127 14.37 6.64 1.62
C ALA A 127 14.19 8.16 1.70
N GLN A 128 13.14 8.72 1.08
CA GLN A 128 12.81 10.14 1.14
C GLN A 128 11.97 10.49 2.38
N THR A 129 11.48 9.51 3.10
CA THR A 129 10.68 9.75 4.31
C THR A 129 11.58 10.06 5.50
N GLU A 130 11.03 10.74 6.48
CA GLU A 130 11.75 11.05 7.70
C GLU A 130 11.45 10.09 8.84
#